data_d88a1b3e9b4d61aff3820748c460ab35
#
_entry.id   d88a1b3e9b4d61aff3820748c460ab35
#
_cell.length_a   1.000
_cell.length_b   1.000
_cell.length_c   1.000
_cell.angle_alpha   90.00
_cell.angle_beta   90.00
_cell.angle_gamma   90.00
#
_symmetry.space_group_name_H-M   'P 1'
#
loop_
_entity.id
_entity.type
_entity.pdbx_description
1 polymer ?
#
loop_
_entity_poly.entity_id
_entity_poly.type
_entity_poly.pdbx_seq_one_letter_code
_entity_poly.pdbx_strand_id
1 'polypeptide(L)'
;VRTVYKASDGQEYIFNLIDTPGHVDFNYEVSRALAACDGAILVVDAAQGIEAQTLANVYLALDHDLDVFPVINKIDLPSAEPERVIEEIEDVIGIEAQDAPLISAKNGIGIDEVLEAIVHKIPAPDGDPDQPLKALIFDSVYDSYKGVIIFCRLRDGRVSKGTSIKMMATGATAAVSYTHLRAHETRHDL
;
A
#
# COMPACT_ATOMS: atom_id res chain seq x y z
N VAL A 1 0.59 -5.90 5.62
CA VAL A 1 -0.18 -6.17 6.86
C VAL A 1 -1.67 -6.07 6.55
N ARG A 2 -2.48 -6.99 7.13
CA ARG A 2 -3.94 -6.91 7.04
C ARG A 2 -4.49 -6.45 8.39
N THR A 3 -5.30 -5.40 8.39
CA THR A 3 -6.00 -4.92 9.58
C THR A 3 -7.49 -4.73 9.32
N VAL A 4 -8.30 -4.81 10.37
CA VAL A 4 -9.73 -4.48 10.32
C VAL A 4 -9.92 -3.20 11.11
N TYR A 5 -10.55 -2.23 10.48
CA TYR A 5 -10.85 -0.93 11.07
C TYR A 5 -12.36 -0.69 11.09
N LYS A 6 -12.88 -0.26 12.22
CA LYS A 6 -14.27 0.17 12.35
C LYS A 6 -14.31 1.68 12.24
N ALA A 7 -14.80 2.16 11.11
CA ALA A 7 -14.85 3.58 10.79
C ALA A 7 -15.97 4.33 11.53
N SER A 8 -15.92 5.64 11.46
CA SER A 8 -16.90 6.56 12.08
C SER A 8 -18.32 6.38 11.54
N ASP A 9 -18.47 5.86 10.32
CA ASP A 9 -19.75 5.50 9.70
C ASP A 9 -20.38 4.22 10.30
N GLY A 10 -19.67 3.55 11.20
CA GLY A 10 -20.08 2.31 11.87
C GLY A 10 -19.82 1.04 11.07
N GLN A 11 -19.25 1.11 9.87
CA GLN A 11 -18.89 -0.04 9.05
C GLN A 11 -17.49 -0.54 9.39
N GLU A 12 -17.23 -1.82 9.08
CA GLU A 12 -15.91 -2.43 9.20
C GLU A 12 -15.24 -2.48 7.82
N TYR A 13 -14.01 -1.95 7.76
CA TYR A 13 -13.17 -1.94 6.58
C TYR A 13 -11.96 -2.84 6.78
N ILE A 14 -11.56 -3.53 5.73
CA ILE A 14 -10.37 -4.37 5.72
C ILE A 14 -9.30 -3.63 4.92
N PHE A 15 -8.23 -3.24 5.58
CA PHE A 15 -7.06 -2.65 4.92
C PHE A 15 -5.99 -3.72 4.70
N ASN A 16 -5.47 -3.78 3.48
CA ASN A 16 -4.29 -4.56 3.13
C ASN A 16 -3.14 -3.58 2.86
N LEU A 17 -2.29 -3.38 3.87
CA LEU A 17 -1.18 -2.44 3.79
C LEU A 17 0.06 -3.13 3.24
N ILE A 18 0.66 -2.55 2.22
CA ILE A 18 1.95 -2.95 1.65
C ILE A 18 2.94 -1.85 2.01
N ASP A 19 3.96 -2.20 2.79
CA ASP A 19 5.06 -1.30 3.10
C ASP A 19 6.09 -1.36 1.96
N THR A 20 6.56 -0.19 1.52
CA THR A 20 7.55 -0.09 0.45
C THR A 20 8.86 0.41 1.03
N PRO A 21 9.99 -0.26 0.69
CA PRO A 21 11.29 0.20 1.15
C PRO A 21 11.63 1.58 0.59
N GLY A 22 12.16 2.46 1.44
CA GLY A 22 12.53 3.84 1.08
C GLY A 22 13.90 3.97 0.38
N HIS A 23 14.58 2.90 -0.02
CA HIS A 23 15.91 2.94 -0.64
C HIS A 23 15.84 2.93 -2.17
N VAL A 24 16.74 3.67 -2.82
CA VAL A 24 16.83 3.86 -4.29
C VAL A 24 16.97 2.53 -5.05
N ASP A 25 17.59 1.54 -4.44
CA ASP A 25 17.90 0.26 -5.09
C ASP A 25 16.65 -0.63 -5.30
N PHE A 26 15.50 -0.26 -4.72
CA PHE A 26 14.28 -1.07 -4.74
C PHE A 26 13.15 -0.51 -5.61
N ASN A 27 13.46 0.34 -6.58
CA ASN A 27 12.44 0.94 -7.48
C ASN A 27 11.58 -0.09 -8.20
N TYR A 28 12.16 -1.25 -8.54
CA TYR A 28 11.42 -2.32 -9.22
C TYR A 28 10.39 -2.99 -8.30
N GLU A 29 10.78 -3.29 -7.06
CA GLU A 29 9.90 -3.85 -6.04
C GLU A 29 8.78 -2.86 -5.67
N VAL A 30 9.12 -1.58 -5.53
CA VAL A 30 8.16 -0.50 -5.27
C VAL A 30 7.14 -0.41 -6.40
N SER A 31 7.57 -0.36 -7.65
CA SER A 31 6.67 -0.29 -8.82
C SER A 31 5.72 -1.49 -8.89
N ARG A 32 6.21 -2.70 -8.60
CA ARG A 32 5.37 -3.91 -8.58
C ARG A 32 4.35 -3.89 -7.45
N ALA A 33 4.76 -3.43 -6.26
CA ALA A 33 3.86 -3.26 -5.12
C ALA A 33 2.76 -2.24 -5.42
N LEU A 34 3.12 -1.08 -5.99
CA LEU A 34 2.18 -0.03 -6.38
C LEU A 34 1.16 -0.52 -7.41
N ALA A 35 1.58 -1.33 -8.41
CA ALA A 35 0.66 -1.92 -9.38
C ALA A 35 -0.42 -2.82 -8.75
N ALA A 36 -0.21 -3.29 -7.52
CA ALA A 36 -1.15 -4.10 -6.76
C ALA A 36 -2.02 -3.28 -5.79
N CYS A 37 -1.80 -1.98 -5.66
CA CYS A 37 -2.53 -1.11 -4.73
C CYS A 37 -3.71 -0.41 -5.40
N ASP A 38 -4.63 0.12 -4.58
CA ASP A 38 -5.76 0.95 -4.97
C ASP A 38 -5.50 2.44 -4.67
N GLY A 39 -4.52 2.72 -3.81
CA GLY A 39 -4.06 4.04 -3.45
C GLY A 39 -2.77 3.98 -2.66
N ALA A 40 -2.17 5.12 -2.38
CA ALA A 40 -0.93 5.24 -1.66
C ALA A 40 -0.98 6.35 -0.61
N ILE A 41 -0.30 6.11 0.51
CA ILE A 41 -0.11 7.09 1.55
C ILE A 41 1.31 7.61 1.45
N LEU A 42 1.45 8.92 1.27
CA LEU A 42 2.73 9.60 1.28
C LEU A 42 3.06 10.05 2.71
N VAL A 43 3.93 9.33 3.39
CA VAL A 43 4.34 9.71 4.76
C VAL A 43 5.57 10.61 4.69
N VAL A 44 5.44 11.86 5.15
CA VAL A 44 6.50 12.86 5.16
C VAL A 44 6.88 13.23 6.60
N ASP A 45 8.17 13.39 6.85
CA ASP A 45 8.70 13.81 8.14
C ASP A 45 8.50 15.32 8.34
N ALA A 46 7.83 15.71 9.43
CA ALA A 46 7.54 17.12 9.74
C ALA A 46 8.80 17.98 9.95
N ALA A 47 9.94 17.36 10.25
CA ALA A 47 11.19 18.09 10.46
C ALA A 47 12.07 18.14 9.21
N GLN A 48 12.07 17.05 8.41
CA GLN A 48 12.94 16.91 7.24
C GLN A 48 12.28 17.41 5.95
N GLY A 49 10.96 17.25 5.83
CA GLY A 49 10.24 17.56 4.59
C GLY A 49 10.40 16.48 3.52
N ILE A 50 10.34 16.88 2.25
CA ILE A 50 10.41 15.98 1.11
C ILE A 50 11.86 15.64 0.79
N GLU A 51 12.20 14.36 0.85
CA GLU A 51 13.48 13.85 0.37
C GLU A 51 13.38 13.42 -1.10
N ALA A 52 14.52 13.40 -1.81
CA ALA A 52 14.58 13.01 -3.22
C ALA A 52 13.99 11.61 -3.48
N GLN A 53 14.15 10.69 -2.52
CA GLN A 53 13.59 9.35 -2.59
C GLN A 53 12.07 9.34 -2.46
N THR A 54 11.53 10.16 -1.55
CA THR A 54 10.10 10.36 -1.39
C THR A 54 9.46 10.82 -2.70
N LEU A 55 10.09 11.80 -3.33
CA LEU A 55 9.64 12.35 -4.61
C LEU A 55 9.63 11.29 -5.73
N ALA A 56 10.70 10.49 -5.83
CA ALA A 56 10.77 9.42 -6.82
C ALA A 56 9.65 8.38 -6.64
N ASN A 57 9.35 7.99 -5.40
CA ASN A 57 8.30 7.03 -5.09
C ASN A 57 6.89 7.59 -5.36
N VAL A 58 6.68 8.88 -5.10
CA VAL A 58 5.40 9.55 -5.41
C VAL A 58 5.14 9.55 -6.91
N TYR A 59 6.12 9.91 -7.73
CA TYR A 59 5.96 9.87 -9.18
C TYR A 59 5.68 8.47 -9.70
N LEU A 60 6.31 7.43 -9.13
CA LEU A 60 5.96 6.05 -9.46
C LEU A 60 4.50 5.72 -9.09
N ALA A 61 3.98 6.21 -7.96
CA ALA A 61 2.58 5.99 -7.59
C ALA A 61 1.62 6.70 -8.56
N LEU A 62 1.93 7.94 -8.94
CA LEU A 62 1.15 8.71 -9.91
C LEU A 62 1.19 8.08 -11.31
N ASP A 63 2.32 7.52 -11.74
CA ASP A 63 2.45 6.78 -13.01
C ASP A 63 1.57 5.51 -13.05
N HIS A 64 1.18 4.99 -11.89
CA HIS A 64 0.23 3.88 -11.75
C HIS A 64 -1.23 4.33 -11.59
N ASP A 65 -1.54 5.61 -11.79
CA ASP A 65 -2.86 6.21 -11.58
C ASP A 65 -3.44 5.98 -10.18
N LEU A 66 -2.57 5.95 -9.15
CA LEU A 66 -3.01 5.78 -7.77
C LEU A 66 -3.43 7.11 -7.14
N ASP A 67 -4.50 7.07 -6.37
CA ASP A 67 -4.83 8.16 -5.45
C ASP A 67 -3.78 8.24 -4.35
N VAL A 68 -3.08 9.36 -4.28
CA VAL A 68 -2.01 9.60 -3.30
C VAL A 68 -2.46 10.72 -2.37
N PHE A 69 -2.43 10.47 -1.06
CA PHE A 69 -2.62 11.55 -0.10
C PHE A 69 -1.48 11.61 0.92
N PRO A 70 -1.09 12.84 1.33
CA PRO A 70 -0.01 13.04 2.28
C PRO A 70 -0.45 12.82 3.72
N VAL A 71 0.50 12.37 4.55
CA VAL A 71 0.42 12.28 6.00
C VAL A 71 1.71 12.84 6.58
N ILE A 72 1.63 13.79 7.49
CA ILE A 72 2.80 14.44 8.08
C ILE A 72 3.08 13.81 9.44
N ASN A 73 4.19 13.10 9.52
CA ASN A 73 4.58 12.35 10.71
C ASN A 73 5.68 13.07 11.52
N LYS A 74 5.86 12.62 12.74
CA LYS A 74 6.85 13.12 13.71
C LYS A 74 6.60 14.56 14.17
N ILE A 75 5.34 14.96 14.29
CA ILE A 75 4.96 16.29 14.83
C ILE A 75 5.39 16.49 16.29
N ASP A 76 5.78 15.43 16.98
CA ASP A 76 6.32 15.45 18.35
C ASP A 76 7.77 15.93 18.45
N LEU A 77 8.46 16.09 17.34
CA LEU A 77 9.85 16.58 17.35
C LEU A 77 9.88 18.08 17.57
N PRO A 78 10.85 18.60 18.37
CA PRO A 78 11.01 20.05 18.57
C PRO A 78 11.31 20.85 17.30
N SER A 79 11.83 20.18 16.27
CA SER A 79 12.16 20.76 14.96
C SER A 79 11.05 20.52 13.92
N ALA A 80 9.88 20.06 14.32
CA ALA A 80 8.76 19.85 13.42
C ALA A 80 8.19 21.20 12.93
N GLU A 81 8.03 21.31 11.60
CA GLU A 81 7.44 22.48 10.92
C GLU A 81 6.36 22.01 9.94
N PRO A 82 5.19 21.52 10.42
CA PRO A 82 4.18 20.92 9.57
C PRO A 82 3.68 21.86 8.46
N GLU A 83 3.47 23.15 8.77
CA GLU A 83 2.99 24.13 7.80
C GLU A 83 3.95 24.29 6.63
N ARG A 84 5.26 24.38 6.91
CA ARG A 84 6.29 24.43 5.87
C ARG A 84 6.28 23.18 4.98
N VAL A 85 6.10 22.01 5.60
CA VAL A 85 6.07 20.74 4.86
C VAL A 85 4.81 20.61 4.00
N ILE A 86 3.67 21.14 4.45
CA ILE A 86 2.43 21.24 3.65
C ILE A 86 2.69 22.06 2.39
N GLU A 87 3.23 23.28 2.55
CA GLU A 87 3.56 24.15 1.41
C GLU A 87 4.56 23.48 0.45
N GLU A 88 5.58 22.81 1.00
CA GLU A 88 6.56 22.08 0.19
C GLU A 88 5.93 20.94 -0.62
N ILE A 89 4.97 20.20 -0.06
CA ILE A 89 4.26 19.13 -0.76
C ILE A 89 3.43 19.71 -1.91
N GLU A 90 2.70 20.78 -1.68
CA GLU A 90 1.87 21.44 -2.69
C GLU A 90 2.72 22.05 -3.83
N ASP A 91 3.82 22.71 -3.48
CA ASP A 91 4.67 23.38 -4.44
C ASP A 91 5.53 22.41 -5.28
N VAL A 92 6.05 21.34 -4.66
CA VAL A 92 7.01 20.44 -5.31
C VAL A 92 6.32 19.26 -6.00
N ILE A 93 5.28 18.70 -5.37
CA ILE A 93 4.58 17.51 -5.89
C ILE A 93 3.31 17.91 -6.64
N GLY A 94 2.62 18.96 -6.20
CA GLY A 94 1.38 19.43 -6.78
C GLY A 94 0.13 18.67 -6.32
N ILE A 95 0.20 18.02 -5.15
CA ILE A 95 -0.96 17.36 -4.53
C ILE A 95 -1.47 18.20 -3.34
N GLU A 96 -2.79 18.22 -3.13
CA GLU A 96 -3.39 18.91 -1.97
C GLU A 96 -2.89 18.31 -0.66
N ALA A 97 -2.40 19.18 0.25
CA ALA A 97 -1.84 18.80 1.54
C ALA A 97 -2.43 19.57 2.74
N GLN A 98 -3.33 20.54 2.52
CA GLN A 98 -3.93 21.34 3.60
C GLN A 98 -4.68 20.48 4.62
N ASP A 99 -5.34 19.43 4.16
CA ASP A 99 -6.10 18.51 5.00
C ASP A 99 -5.30 17.24 5.35
N ALA A 100 -3.96 17.30 5.24
CA ALA A 100 -3.10 16.16 5.56
C ALA A 100 -3.15 15.85 7.07
N PRO A 101 -3.40 14.60 7.48
CA PRO A 101 -3.31 14.21 8.88
C PRO A 101 -1.93 14.52 9.47
N LEU A 102 -1.91 15.21 10.60
CA LEU A 102 -0.71 15.52 11.36
C LEU A 102 -0.54 14.48 12.48
N ILE A 103 0.48 13.66 12.41
CA ILE A 103 0.61 12.49 13.28
C ILE A 103 1.95 12.42 14.02
N SER A 104 1.90 11.70 15.13
CA SER A 104 3.09 11.09 15.73
C SER A 104 2.86 9.58 15.85
N ALA A 105 3.38 8.83 14.90
CA ALA A 105 3.26 7.37 14.93
C ALA A 105 3.90 6.77 16.20
N LYS A 106 4.98 7.37 16.69
CA LYS A 106 5.64 6.98 17.93
C LYS A 106 4.74 7.11 19.16
N ASN A 107 3.93 8.17 19.22
CA ASN A 107 3.06 8.48 20.36
C ASN A 107 1.60 8.05 20.14
N GLY A 108 1.27 7.51 18.97
CA GLY A 108 -0.09 7.11 18.61
C GLY A 108 -1.04 8.28 18.37
N ILE A 109 -0.52 9.49 18.09
CA ILE A 109 -1.33 10.69 17.85
C ILE A 109 -1.74 10.74 16.38
N GLY A 110 -3.02 11.03 16.10
CA GLY A 110 -3.54 11.25 14.75
C GLY A 110 -3.69 9.98 13.91
N ILE A 111 -3.54 8.79 14.47
CA ILE A 111 -3.60 7.53 13.71
C ILE A 111 -5.03 7.25 13.21
N ASP A 112 -6.04 7.50 14.03
CA ASP A 112 -7.45 7.32 13.63
C ASP A 112 -7.82 8.24 12.47
N GLU A 113 -7.27 9.45 12.41
CA GLU A 113 -7.47 10.40 11.31
C GLU A 113 -6.90 9.87 9.99
N VAL A 114 -5.75 9.20 10.04
CA VAL A 114 -5.17 8.52 8.85
C VAL A 114 -6.07 7.37 8.40
N LEU A 115 -6.57 6.56 9.32
CA LEU A 115 -7.44 5.43 8.98
C LEU A 115 -8.77 5.90 8.40
N GLU A 116 -9.37 6.97 8.93
CA GLU A 116 -10.55 7.61 8.33
C GLU A 116 -10.23 8.20 6.95
N ALA A 117 -9.07 8.85 6.79
CA ALA A 117 -8.67 9.37 5.48
C ALA A 117 -8.53 8.27 4.43
N ILE A 118 -8.03 7.07 4.79
CA ILE A 118 -7.99 5.91 3.88
C ILE A 118 -9.41 5.55 3.42
N VAL A 119 -10.37 5.46 4.34
CA VAL A 119 -11.77 5.12 4.00
C VAL A 119 -12.38 6.10 3.00
N HIS A 120 -12.06 7.38 3.14
CA HIS A 120 -12.67 8.45 2.33
C HIS A 120 -11.92 8.77 1.04
N LYS A 121 -10.60 8.60 1.01
CA LYS A 121 -9.74 9.04 -0.10
C LYS A 121 -9.28 7.91 -1.01
N ILE A 122 -9.27 6.66 -0.54
CA ILE A 122 -8.85 5.52 -1.35
C ILE A 122 -10.09 4.71 -1.76
N PRO A 123 -10.31 4.52 -3.07
CA PRO A 123 -11.44 3.73 -3.54
C PRO A 123 -11.31 2.25 -3.12
N ALA A 124 -12.46 1.60 -2.93
CA ALA A 124 -12.48 0.17 -2.72
C ALA A 124 -12.03 -0.56 -4.01
N PRO A 125 -11.41 -1.75 -3.89
CA PRO A 125 -11.00 -2.52 -5.04
C PRO A 125 -12.19 -2.81 -5.97
N ASP A 126 -12.01 -2.54 -7.25
CA ASP A 126 -12.93 -2.98 -8.29
C ASP A 126 -12.74 -4.47 -8.57
N GLY A 127 -13.83 -5.15 -8.92
CA GLY A 127 -13.77 -6.54 -9.35
C GLY A 127 -15.08 -7.27 -9.16
N ASP A 128 -15.35 -8.20 -10.06
CA ASP A 128 -16.52 -9.05 -10.01
C ASP A 128 -16.13 -10.48 -9.61
N PRO A 129 -16.57 -10.97 -8.43
CA PRO A 129 -16.23 -12.30 -7.96
C PRO A 129 -16.84 -13.43 -8.80
N ASP A 130 -17.81 -13.15 -9.65
CA ASP A 130 -18.48 -14.15 -10.48
C ASP A 130 -17.91 -14.24 -11.91
N GLN A 131 -16.95 -13.37 -12.23
CA GLN A 131 -16.16 -13.43 -13.48
C GLN A 131 -15.06 -14.48 -13.41
N PRO A 132 -14.49 -14.88 -14.57
CA PRO A 132 -13.30 -15.71 -14.60
C PRO A 132 -12.15 -15.13 -13.80
N LEU A 133 -11.43 -15.98 -13.06
CA LEU A 133 -10.32 -15.57 -12.21
C LEU A 133 -9.25 -14.81 -13.01
N LYS A 134 -8.97 -13.59 -12.58
CA LYS A 134 -7.84 -12.77 -13.01
C LYS A 134 -7.08 -12.29 -11.77
N ALA A 135 -5.79 -12.50 -11.78
CA ALA A 135 -4.91 -12.11 -10.69
C ALA A 135 -3.61 -11.50 -11.23
N LEU A 136 -3.16 -10.43 -10.60
CA LEU A 136 -1.86 -9.81 -10.82
C LEU A 136 -0.88 -10.36 -9.79
N ILE A 137 0.18 -11.02 -10.24
CA ILE A 137 1.28 -11.46 -9.37
C ILE A 137 2.24 -10.28 -9.23
N PHE A 138 2.45 -9.83 -8.01
CA PHE A 138 3.38 -8.73 -7.74
C PHE A 138 4.62 -9.18 -6.97
N ASP A 139 4.58 -10.36 -6.32
CA ASP A 139 5.74 -10.91 -5.63
C ASP A 139 5.66 -12.45 -5.53
N SER A 140 6.81 -13.10 -5.31
CA SER A 140 6.89 -14.54 -5.07
C SER A 140 8.12 -14.90 -4.25
N VAL A 141 7.96 -15.85 -3.35
CA VAL A 141 9.04 -16.39 -2.50
C VAL A 141 9.05 -17.91 -2.59
N TYR A 142 10.23 -18.49 -2.61
CA TYR A 142 10.38 -19.93 -2.50
C TYR A 142 10.55 -20.33 -1.01
N ASP A 143 9.67 -21.20 -0.55
CA ASP A 143 9.74 -21.82 0.77
C ASP A 143 10.06 -23.31 0.60
N SER A 144 11.05 -23.83 1.34
CA SER A 144 11.50 -25.22 1.21
C SER A 144 10.45 -26.27 1.58
N TYR A 145 9.44 -25.89 2.37
CA TYR A 145 8.35 -26.78 2.81
C TYR A 145 7.06 -26.59 2.02
N LYS A 146 6.75 -25.36 1.61
CA LYS A 146 5.50 -24.99 0.94
C LYS A 146 5.64 -24.87 -0.57
N GLY A 147 6.88 -24.84 -1.08
CA GLY A 147 7.16 -24.58 -2.49
C GLY A 147 7.10 -23.09 -2.82
N VAL A 148 6.62 -22.76 -4.01
CA VAL A 148 6.50 -21.37 -4.45
C VAL A 148 5.27 -20.73 -3.80
N ILE A 149 5.50 -19.67 -3.03
CA ILE A 149 4.46 -18.81 -2.48
C ILE A 149 4.33 -17.59 -3.39
N ILE A 150 3.14 -17.36 -3.90
CA ILE A 150 2.83 -16.27 -4.81
C ILE A 150 2.00 -15.23 -4.07
N PHE A 151 2.44 -13.97 -4.12
CA PHE A 151 1.65 -12.82 -3.67
C PHE A 151 0.95 -12.23 -4.87
N CYS A 152 -0.36 -12.17 -4.80
CA CYS A 152 -1.16 -11.68 -5.92
C CYS A 152 -2.34 -10.83 -5.44
N ARG A 153 -2.71 -9.87 -6.28
CA ARG A 153 -3.97 -9.16 -6.20
C ARG A 153 -4.99 -9.82 -7.12
N LEU A 154 -6.13 -10.18 -6.58
CA LEU A 154 -7.28 -10.60 -7.38
C LEU A 154 -7.92 -9.37 -8.03
N ARG A 155 -8.12 -9.42 -9.34
CA ARG A 155 -8.87 -8.42 -10.10
C ARG A 155 -10.31 -8.86 -10.29
N ASP A 156 -10.51 -10.11 -10.70
CA ASP A 156 -11.83 -10.73 -10.87
C ASP A 156 -11.81 -12.17 -10.38
N GLY A 157 -13.00 -12.71 -10.16
CA GLY A 157 -13.19 -14.11 -9.83
C GLY A 157 -12.86 -14.47 -8.39
N ARG A 158 -12.80 -15.76 -8.14
CA ARG A 158 -12.52 -16.34 -6.81
C ARG A 158 -11.41 -17.36 -6.91
N VAL A 159 -10.61 -17.47 -5.87
CA VAL A 159 -9.58 -18.51 -5.74
C VAL A 159 -9.74 -19.26 -4.44
N SER A 160 -9.63 -20.57 -4.49
CA SER A 160 -9.65 -21.45 -3.34
C SER A 160 -8.65 -22.60 -3.54
N LYS A 161 -8.40 -23.34 -2.49
CA LYS A 161 -7.60 -24.58 -2.60
C LYS A 161 -8.21 -25.52 -3.65
N GLY A 162 -7.38 -26.01 -4.58
CA GLY A 162 -7.80 -26.85 -5.69
C GLY A 162 -8.17 -26.09 -6.97
N THR A 163 -8.31 -24.75 -6.92
CA THR A 163 -8.55 -23.95 -8.14
C THR A 163 -7.40 -24.17 -9.13
N SER A 164 -7.74 -24.52 -10.38
CA SER A 164 -6.77 -24.59 -11.47
C SER A 164 -6.49 -23.17 -11.97
N ILE A 165 -5.22 -22.80 -11.98
CA ILE A 165 -4.73 -21.51 -12.49
C ILE A 165 -3.88 -21.71 -13.73
N LYS A 166 -3.88 -20.74 -14.62
CA LYS A 166 -3.02 -20.67 -15.79
C LYS A 166 -2.14 -19.44 -15.71
N MET A 167 -0.85 -19.63 -15.76
CA MET A 167 0.13 -18.54 -15.86
C MET A 167 0.09 -17.96 -17.27
N MET A 168 -0.28 -16.70 -17.43
CA MET A 168 -0.51 -16.10 -18.75
C MET A 168 0.79 -15.97 -19.55
N ALA A 169 1.92 -15.66 -18.90
CA ALA A 169 3.20 -15.49 -19.59
C ALA A 169 3.80 -16.79 -20.13
N THR A 170 3.64 -17.91 -19.40
CA THR A 170 4.26 -19.21 -19.76
C THR A 170 3.27 -20.21 -20.31
N GLY A 171 1.97 -19.99 -20.10
CA GLY A 171 0.92 -20.96 -20.40
C GLY A 171 0.87 -22.16 -19.42
N ALA A 172 1.75 -22.21 -18.44
CA ALA A 172 1.79 -23.30 -17.46
C ALA A 172 0.51 -23.32 -16.61
N THR A 173 0.06 -24.51 -16.27
CA THR A 173 -1.11 -24.71 -15.39
C THR A 173 -0.67 -25.36 -14.08
N ALA A 174 -1.31 -24.93 -13.00
CA ALA A 174 -1.07 -25.47 -11.67
C ALA A 174 -2.36 -25.46 -10.86
N ALA A 175 -2.44 -26.35 -9.87
CA ALA A 175 -3.52 -26.29 -8.88
C ALA A 175 -3.05 -25.54 -7.64
N VAL A 176 -3.91 -24.67 -7.11
CA VAL A 176 -3.65 -23.95 -5.86
C VAL A 176 -3.68 -24.95 -4.70
N SER A 177 -2.55 -25.17 -4.05
CA SER A 177 -2.44 -26.11 -2.93
C SER A 177 -2.87 -25.51 -1.59
N TYR A 178 -2.68 -24.19 -1.43
CA TYR A 178 -3.00 -23.46 -0.22
C TYR A 178 -3.34 -21.99 -0.55
N THR A 179 -4.33 -21.44 0.16
CA THR A 179 -4.64 -20.01 0.07
C THR A 179 -4.60 -19.39 1.46
N HIS A 180 -3.97 -18.23 1.58
CA HIS A 180 -3.96 -17.43 2.80
C HIS A 180 -4.07 -15.96 2.43
N LEU A 181 -5.04 -15.28 3.06
CA LEU A 181 -5.18 -13.83 2.93
C LEU A 181 -4.21 -13.17 3.92
N ARG A 182 -3.00 -12.91 3.48
CA ARG A 182 -2.06 -12.02 4.18
C ARG A 182 -1.61 -10.93 3.23
N ALA A 183 -1.65 -9.69 3.72
CA ALA A 183 -0.77 -8.67 3.21
C ALA A 183 0.67 -9.06 3.59
N HIS A 184 1.65 -8.59 2.82
CA HIS A 184 3.06 -8.88 3.03
C HIS A 184 3.46 -8.54 4.47
N GLU A 185 3.78 -9.52 5.29
CA GLU A 185 4.51 -9.29 6.53
C GLU A 185 5.96 -9.05 6.14
N THR A 186 6.42 -7.81 6.26
CA THR A 186 7.85 -7.53 6.28
C THR A 186 8.43 -8.23 7.49
N ARG A 187 9.11 -9.33 7.26
CA ARG A 187 9.86 -10.04 8.28
C ARG A 187 11.08 -9.19 8.62
N HIS A 188 10.97 -8.35 9.63
CA HIS A 188 12.12 -7.91 10.40
C HIS A 188 12.44 -9.03 11.39
N ASP A 189 13.17 -10.03 10.93
CA ASP A 189 13.96 -10.88 11.79
C ASP A 189 15.41 -10.42 11.67
N LEU A 190 15.86 -9.64 12.69
CA LEU A 190 17.20 -9.41 13.24
C LEU A 190 18.33 -9.14 12.25
#